data_57ab30edd3935cb3dcd2bb8a399c27e5
#
_entry.id   57ab30edd3935cb3dcd2bb8a399c27e5
#
_cell.length_a   1.000
_cell.length_b   1.000
_cell.length_c   1.000
_cell.angle_alpha   90.00
_cell.angle_beta   90.00
_cell.angle_gamma   90.00
#
_symmetry.space_group_name_H-M   'P 1'
#
loop_
_entity.id
_entity.type
_entity.pdbx_description
1 polymer ?
#
loop_
_entity_poly.entity_id
_entity_poly.type
_entity_poly.pdbx_seq_one_letter_code
_entity_poly.pdbx_strand_id
1 'polypeptide(L)'
;MSILLDSFAFMEIFKGSALGKKFLGIMHGKRLFTAITCLFEVYYRTIDLYGFEKADEYFKYIEQNCKVVNLDNETVREAGELKAKEKLHALDALMLACARLNSLSVLSGDAHLKGKKNVIYLE
;
A
#
# COMPACT_ATOMS: atom_id res chain seq x y z
N MET A 1 -14.30 -6.70 6.75
CA MET A 1 -12.90 -6.35 7.06
C MET A 1 -12.37 -5.41 5.99
N SER A 2 -11.64 -4.40 6.39
CA SER A 2 -11.10 -3.38 5.49
C SER A 2 -9.58 -3.51 5.42
N ILE A 3 -9.05 -3.51 4.21
CA ILE A 3 -7.64 -3.76 3.94
C ILE A 3 -7.05 -2.58 3.17
N LEU A 4 -5.86 -2.14 3.57
CA LEU A 4 -5.06 -1.20 2.81
C LEU A 4 -3.96 -1.99 2.08
N LEU A 5 -3.91 -1.86 0.76
CA LEU A 5 -2.83 -2.45 -0.03
C LEU A 5 -1.69 -1.45 -0.15
N ASP A 6 -0.47 -1.92 0.11
CA ASP A 6 0.72 -1.10 -0.11
C ASP A 6 1.21 -1.22 -1.56
N SER A 7 2.22 -0.44 -1.90
CA SER A 7 2.78 -0.46 -3.25
C SER A 7 3.37 -1.82 -3.62
N PHE A 8 3.97 -2.52 -2.65
CA PHE A 8 4.52 -3.86 -2.88
C PHE A 8 3.44 -4.83 -3.35
N ALA A 9 2.29 -4.84 -2.67
CA ALA A 9 1.18 -5.72 -3.03
C ALA A 9 0.67 -5.43 -4.44
N PHE A 10 0.46 -4.16 -4.79
CA PHE A 10 0.03 -3.79 -6.14
C PHE A 10 1.03 -4.24 -7.19
N MET A 11 2.32 -4.01 -6.98
CA MET A 11 3.33 -4.37 -7.97
C MET A 11 3.37 -5.88 -8.22
N GLU A 12 3.21 -6.70 -7.17
CA GLU A 12 3.14 -8.15 -7.32
C GLU A 12 1.86 -8.60 -8.06
N ILE A 13 0.72 -7.96 -7.76
CA ILE A 13 -0.54 -8.24 -8.46
C ILE A 13 -0.39 -7.93 -9.95
N PHE A 14 0.16 -6.76 -10.29
CA PHE A 14 0.32 -6.34 -11.69
C PHE A 14 1.32 -7.20 -12.46
N LYS A 15 2.33 -7.75 -11.79
CA LYS A 15 3.26 -8.72 -12.38
C LYS A 15 2.60 -10.07 -12.67
N GLY A 16 1.50 -10.38 -12.01
CA GLY A 16 0.88 -11.70 -12.08
C GLY A 16 1.70 -12.78 -11.39
N SER A 17 2.51 -12.43 -10.40
CA SER A 17 3.33 -13.37 -9.65
C SER A 17 2.48 -14.33 -8.80
N ALA A 18 3.09 -15.42 -8.32
CA ALA A 18 2.43 -16.34 -7.39
C ALA A 18 1.99 -15.61 -6.12
N LEU A 19 2.82 -14.70 -5.61
CA LEU A 19 2.50 -13.89 -4.46
C LEU A 19 1.35 -12.92 -4.76
N GLY A 20 1.34 -12.31 -5.94
CA GLY A 20 0.24 -11.45 -6.39
C GLY A 20 -1.09 -12.18 -6.41
N LYS A 21 -1.10 -13.45 -6.82
CA LYS A 21 -2.31 -14.29 -6.79
C LYS A 21 -2.78 -14.57 -5.36
N LYS A 22 -1.86 -14.76 -4.43
CA LYS A 22 -2.19 -14.91 -3.01
C LYS A 22 -2.85 -13.64 -2.47
N PHE A 23 -2.31 -12.46 -2.82
CA PHE A 23 -2.91 -11.19 -2.44
C PHE A 23 -4.34 -11.07 -2.96
N LEU A 24 -4.55 -11.38 -4.24
CA LEU A 24 -5.89 -11.34 -4.83
C LEU A 24 -6.88 -12.22 -4.07
N GLY A 25 -6.46 -13.40 -3.65
CA GLY A 25 -7.29 -14.30 -2.86
C GLY A 25 -7.72 -13.71 -1.52
N ILE A 26 -6.80 -13.03 -0.83
CA ILE A 26 -7.09 -12.36 0.46
C ILE A 26 -8.00 -11.15 0.26
N MET A 27 -7.83 -10.42 -0.83
CA MET A 27 -8.61 -9.22 -1.14
C MET A 27 -10.08 -9.51 -1.43
N HIS A 28 -10.39 -10.74 -1.86
CA HIS A 28 -11.75 -11.11 -2.27
C HIS A 28 -12.76 -10.87 -1.14
N GLY A 29 -13.83 -10.15 -1.44
CA GLY A 29 -14.88 -9.87 -0.47
C GLY A 29 -14.51 -8.82 0.60
N LYS A 30 -13.37 -8.18 0.48
CA LYS A 30 -12.91 -7.15 1.43
C LYS A 30 -13.16 -5.74 0.86
N ARG A 31 -13.27 -4.78 1.77
CA ARG A 31 -13.28 -3.37 1.40
C ARG A 31 -11.83 -2.93 1.21
N LEU A 32 -11.52 -2.41 0.02
CA LEU A 32 -10.13 -2.12 -0.38
C LEU A 32 -9.81 -0.64 -0.32
N PHE A 33 -8.69 -0.34 0.30
CA PHE A 33 -8.16 1.02 0.47
C PHE A 33 -6.70 1.04 0.06
N THR A 34 -6.19 2.21 -0.26
CA THR A 34 -4.76 2.46 -0.35
C THR A 34 -4.47 3.89 0.06
N ALA A 35 -3.26 4.15 0.50
CA ALA A 35 -2.84 5.52 0.81
C ALA A 35 -2.43 6.25 -0.48
N ILE A 36 -2.64 7.57 -0.51
CA ILE A 36 -2.24 8.39 -1.66
C ILE A 36 -0.74 8.24 -1.97
N THR A 37 0.08 8.01 -0.96
CA THR A 37 1.52 7.76 -1.12
C THR A 37 1.81 6.43 -1.81
N CYS A 38 0.99 5.42 -1.58
CA CYS A 38 1.11 4.14 -2.29
C CYS A 38 0.77 4.30 -3.76
N LEU A 39 -0.28 5.05 -4.07
CA LEU A 39 -0.66 5.36 -5.44
C LEU A 39 0.48 6.10 -6.16
N PHE A 40 1.07 7.09 -5.50
CA PHE A 40 2.24 7.81 -6.01
C PHE A 40 3.40 6.85 -6.31
N GLU A 41 3.72 5.98 -5.37
CA GLU A 41 4.84 5.04 -5.53
C GLU A 41 4.60 4.06 -6.68
N VAL A 42 3.42 3.49 -6.79
CA VAL A 42 3.07 2.61 -7.91
C VAL A 42 3.22 3.35 -9.23
N TYR A 43 2.74 4.59 -9.28
CA TYR A 43 2.75 5.37 -10.52
C TYR A 43 4.18 5.61 -11.01
N TYR A 44 5.05 6.20 -10.19
CA TYR A 44 6.41 6.51 -10.64
C TYR A 44 7.23 5.25 -10.92
N ARG A 45 7.06 4.19 -10.13
CA ARG A 45 7.78 2.93 -10.35
C ARG A 45 7.35 2.26 -11.64
N THR A 46 6.07 2.32 -11.96
CA THR A 46 5.56 1.76 -13.22
C THR A 46 6.05 2.56 -14.42
N ILE A 47 6.12 3.88 -14.31
CA ILE A 47 6.72 4.71 -15.36
C ILE A 47 8.16 4.25 -15.63
N ASP A 48 8.94 4.09 -14.58
CA ASP A 48 10.35 3.69 -14.71
C ASP A 48 10.52 2.31 -15.34
N LEU A 49 9.63 1.37 -15.01
CA LEU A 49 9.73 -0.01 -15.49
C LEU A 49 9.08 -0.23 -16.85
N TYR A 50 7.95 0.42 -17.13
CA TYR A 50 7.09 0.07 -18.27
C TYR A 50 6.60 1.28 -19.08
N GLY A 51 6.86 2.50 -18.63
CA GLY A 51 6.46 3.73 -19.33
C GLY A 51 5.11 4.27 -18.88
N PHE A 52 4.76 5.46 -19.43
CA PHE A 52 3.59 6.23 -18.98
C PHE A 52 2.27 5.54 -19.27
N GLU A 53 2.14 4.89 -20.42
CA GLU A 53 0.87 4.24 -20.81
C GLU A 53 0.46 3.17 -19.79
N LYS A 54 1.40 2.30 -19.42
CA LYS A 54 1.15 1.24 -18.45
C LYS A 54 0.91 1.83 -17.06
N ALA A 55 1.63 2.88 -16.69
CA ALA A 55 1.45 3.56 -15.40
C ALA A 55 0.04 4.15 -15.30
N ASP A 56 -0.47 4.77 -16.35
CA ASP A 56 -1.83 5.32 -16.37
C ASP A 56 -2.87 4.21 -16.26
N GLU A 57 -2.64 3.08 -16.90
CA GLU A 57 -3.53 1.92 -16.81
C GLU A 57 -3.63 1.40 -15.38
N TYR A 58 -2.50 1.24 -14.69
CA TYR A 58 -2.48 0.79 -13.30
C TYR A 58 -3.06 1.81 -12.34
N PHE A 59 -2.80 3.09 -12.58
CA PHE A 59 -3.36 4.20 -11.80
C PHE A 59 -4.90 4.14 -11.83
N LYS A 60 -5.47 4.01 -13.02
CA LYS A 60 -6.93 3.91 -13.20
C LYS A 60 -7.50 2.67 -12.52
N TYR A 61 -6.80 1.54 -12.62
CA TYR A 61 -7.24 0.32 -11.95
C TYR A 61 -7.35 0.55 -10.44
N ILE A 62 -6.35 1.16 -9.84
CA ILE A 62 -6.35 1.43 -8.40
C ILE A 62 -7.49 2.36 -8.02
N GLU A 63 -7.69 3.46 -8.77
CA GLU A 63 -8.79 4.39 -8.52
C GLU A 63 -10.15 3.72 -8.59
N GLN A 64 -10.33 2.78 -9.52
CA GLN A 64 -11.60 2.10 -9.74
C GLN A 64 -11.90 1.01 -8.71
N ASN A 65 -10.88 0.44 -8.10
CA ASN A 65 -11.02 -0.74 -7.23
C ASN A 65 -10.76 -0.46 -5.75
N CYS A 66 -10.15 0.66 -5.42
CA CYS A 66 -9.77 0.99 -4.05
C CYS A 66 -10.19 2.42 -3.71
N LYS A 67 -10.54 2.64 -2.45
CA LYS A 67 -10.68 3.99 -1.96
C LYS A 67 -9.28 4.52 -1.63
N VAL A 68 -8.89 5.60 -2.28
CA VAL A 68 -7.60 6.27 -2.02
C VAL A 68 -7.76 7.21 -0.84
N VAL A 69 -6.95 7.01 0.20
CA VAL A 69 -7.00 7.81 1.42
C VAL A 69 -5.94 8.90 1.35
N ASN A 70 -6.38 10.15 1.48
CA ASN A 70 -5.48 11.29 1.52
C ASN A 70 -4.81 11.39 2.89
N LEU A 71 -3.66 12.07 2.92
CA LEU A 71 -2.92 12.30 4.16
C LEU A 71 -3.29 13.68 4.72
N ASP A 72 -3.62 13.71 6.00
CA ASP A 72 -3.87 14.94 6.71
C ASP A 72 -2.72 15.24 7.70
N ASN A 73 -2.82 16.35 8.42
CA ASN A 73 -1.79 16.76 9.38
C ASN A 73 -1.61 15.75 10.51
N GLU A 74 -2.70 15.14 10.96
CA GLU A 74 -2.66 14.12 12.01
C GLU A 74 -1.88 12.90 11.55
N THR A 75 -2.12 12.44 10.32
CA THR A 75 -1.41 11.31 9.72
C THR A 75 0.09 11.60 9.60
N VAL A 76 0.44 12.79 9.14
CA VAL A 76 1.85 13.20 9.01
C VAL A 76 2.55 13.20 10.37
N ARG A 77 1.89 13.70 11.41
CA ARG A 77 2.44 13.72 12.78
C ARG A 77 2.69 12.29 13.28
N GLU A 78 1.68 11.43 13.14
CA GLU A 78 1.79 10.01 13.54
C GLU A 78 2.90 9.31 12.78
N ALA A 79 3.01 9.55 11.48
CA ALA A 79 4.06 8.98 10.63
C ALA A 79 5.45 9.43 11.08
N GLY A 80 5.60 10.69 11.44
CA GLY A 80 6.87 11.21 11.94
C GLY A 80 7.32 10.51 13.22
N GLU A 81 6.39 10.30 14.14
CA GLU A 81 6.66 9.57 15.37
C GLU A 81 7.02 8.11 15.11
N LEU A 82 6.28 7.44 14.23
CA LEU A 82 6.57 6.06 13.83
C LEU A 82 7.95 5.93 13.20
N LYS A 83 8.29 6.84 12.28
CA LYS A 83 9.59 6.82 11.62
C LYS A 83 10.72 6.98 12.63
N ALA A 84 10.56 7.89 13.57
CA ALA A 84 11.58 8.14 14.59
C ALA A 84 11.77 6.93 15.53
N LYS A 85 10.68 6.27 15.92
CA LYS A 85 10.70 5.13 16.85
C LYS A 85 11.12 3.82 16.20
N GLU A 86 10.63 3.56 14.99
CA GLU A 86 10.79 2.26 14.32
C GLU A 86 11.75 2.30 13.14
N LYS A 87 12.32 3.45 12.83
CA LYS A 87 13.31 3.63 11.76
C LYS A 87 12.82 3.15 10.38
N LEU A 88 11.55 3.38 10.10
CA LEU A 88 10.94 3.03 8.82
C LEU A 88 11.37 3.99 7.72
N HIS A 89 11.28 3.55 6.46
CA HIS A 89 11.34 4.47 5.33
C HIS A 89 10.17 5.44 5.39
N ALA A 90 10.36 6.65 4.86
CA ALA A 90 9.36 7.72 4.96
C ALA A 90 7.99 7.32 4.40
N LEU A 91 7.96 6.71 3.21
CA LEU A 91 6.69 6.30 2.60
C LEU A 91 6.01 5.19 3.39
N ASP A 92 6.77 4.25 3.94
CA ASP A 92 6.22 3.19 4.79
C ASP A 92 5.62 3.74 6.08
N ALA A 93 6.28 4.73 6.70
CA ALA A 93 5.78 5.39 7.90
C ALA A 93 4.45 6.09 7.62
N LEU A 94 4.36 6.82 6.50
CA LEU A 94 3.12 7.51 6.10
C LEU A 94 2.00 6.51 5.84
N MET A 95 2.29 5.42 5.17
CA MET A 95 1.31 4.38 4.87
C MET A 95 0.82 3.68 6.13
N LEU A 96 1.70 3.29 7.04
CA LEU A 96 1.32 2.64 8.30
C LEU A 96 0.50 3.57 9.19
N ALA A 97 0.88 4.85 9.28
CA ALA A 97 0.11 5.83 10.05
C ALA A 97 -1.30 5.97 9.47
N CYS A 98 -1.40 6.08 8.15
CA CYS A 98 -2.68 6.13 7.46
C CYS A 98 -3.56 4.93 7.82
N ALA A 99 -3.00 3.74 7.76
CA ALA A 99 -3.72 2.51 8.07
C ALA A 99 -4.19 2.48 9.54
N ARG A 100 -3.30 2.79 10.47
CA ARG A 100 -3.61 2.74 11.90
C ARG A 100 -4.69 3.75 12.29
N LEU A 101 -4.61 4.99 11.76
CA LEU A 101 -5.59 6.02 12.06
C LEU A 101 -6.95 5.76 11.42
N ASN A 102 -7.01 4.95 10.38
CA ASN A 102 -8.25 4.58 9.69
C ASN A 102 -8.73 3.16 10.04
N SER A 103 -8.13 2.52 11.03
CA SER A 103 -8.48 1.16 11.47
C SER A 103 -8.40 0.13 10.33
N LEU A 104 -7.38 0.25 9.50
CA LEU A 104 -7.14 -0.64 8.37
C LEU A 104 -6.00 -1.61 8.69
N SER A 105 -6.10 -2.82 8.16
CA SER A 105 -4.99 -3.77 8.16
C SER A 105 -4.23 -3.62 6.84
N VAL A 106 -2.91 -3.52 6.91
CA VAL A 106 -2.06 -3.41 5.72
C VAL A 106 -1.78 -4.80 5.16
N LEU A 107 -2.00 -4.98 3.87
CA LEU A 107 -1.62 -6.20 3.17
C LEU A 107 -0.30 -5.95 2.43
N SER A 108 0.75 -6.65 2.79
CA SER A 108 2.09 -6.45 2.24
C SER A 108 2.91 -7.74 2.19
N GLY A 109 3.90 -7.76 1.31
CA GLY A 109 4.96 -8.77 1.26
C GLY A 109 6.35 -8.17 1.47
N ASP A 110 6.42 -6.89 1.83
CA ASP A 110 7.69 -6.23 2.10
C ASP A 110 8.25 -6.69 3.45
N ALA A 111 9.44 -7.29 3.43
CA ALA A 111 10.09 -7.83 4.63
C ALA A 111 10.28 -6.78 5.74
N HIS A 112 10.41 -5.51 5.39
CA HIS A 112 10.55 -4.42 6.36
C HIS A 112 9.30 -4.23 7.21
N LEU A 113 8.14 -4.72 6.74
CA LEU A 113 6.86 -4.60 7.44
C LEU A 113 6.48 -5.85 8.20
N LYS A 114 7.26 -6.93 8.07
CA LYS A 114 6.98 -8.20 8.72
C LYS A 114 6.95 -8.04 10.25
N GLY A 115 5.88 -8.52 10.88
CA GLY A 115 5.71 -8.46 12.32
C GLY A 115 5.27 -7.11 12.87
N LYS A 116 5.07 -6.11 12.02
CA LYS A 116 4.56 -4.82 12.45
C LYS A 116 3.08 -4.93 12.81
N LYS A 117 2.67 -4.11 13.78
CA LYS A 117 1.26 -4.04 14.19
C LYS A 117 0.35 -3.70 12.99
N ASN A 118 -0.80 -4.35 12.90
CA ASN A 118 -1.81 -4.30 11.83
C ASN A 118 -1.28 -4.52 10.40
N VAL A 119 -0.23 -5.32 10.26
CA VAL A 119 0.25 -5.77 8.96
C VAL A 119 -0.10 -7.25 8.78
N ILE A 120 -0.77 -7.56 7.67
CA ILE A 120 -0.97 -8.93 7.20
C ILE A 120 0.15 -9.19 6.21
N TYR A 121 1.15 -9.94 6.63
CA TYR A 121 2.34 -10.20 5.84
C TYR A 121 2.21 -11.53 5.09
N LEU A 122 2.49 -11.51 3.78
CA LEU A 122 2.55 -12.71 2.93
C LEU A 122 3.90 -12.81 2.25
N GLU A 123 4.39 -14.02 2.11
CA GLU A 123 5.60 -14.31 1.35
C GLU A 123 5.46 -15.60 0.52
#